data_bc4b385b567068176fc1358b1d1adfaa
#
_entry.id   bc4b385b567068176fc1358b1d1adfaa
#
_cell.length_a   1.000
_cell.length_b   1.000
_cell.length_c   1.000
_cell.angle_alpha   90.00
_cell.angle_beta   90.00
_cell.angle_gamma   90.00
#
_symmetry.space_group_name_H-M   'P 1'
#
loop_
_entity.id
_entity.type
_entity.pdbx_description
1 polymer ?
#
loop_
_entity_poly.entity_id
_entity_poly.type
_entity_poly.pdbx_seq_one_letter_code
_entity_poly.pdbx_strand_id
1 'polypeptide(L)'
;MEKQFSKKLWSYIRWQLYKHLLRKKTILFKVQGNMMHLDLINEGISKALALQGIREADHTKIMKDELQSGMEVLDIGANIGYYSLLEASHVGVEGKVYAIEPDLRNIELLRANVRVNNFQNIVDIYNMACSNKNGKESIFFAKKTNLNTLASKGDHKFLAEHLIDRTEEISVTTVDKFLEEKSAKIDFVRMDIEGYEVEVFQGMHNTLQSAKAGFKVLFELHPQAYSENHSLANELEKLFQWGFMTKIVISAGEARPKKFVELGYEPEEVIHCDGFDRGWYENIKNEDTIQLTCYLPKVSRYVLLEKT
;
A
#
# COMPACT_ATOMS: atom_id res chain seq x y z
N MET A 1 12.23 25.01 -12.13
CA MET A 1 12.88 24.87 -10.82
C MET A 1 12.39 25.90 -9.80
N GLU A 2 12.46 27.19 -10.04
CA GLU A 2 12.07 28.24 -9.06
C GLU A 2 10.62 28.16 -8.56
N LYS A 3 9.63 27.92 -9.44
CA LYS A 3 8.21 27.80 -9.04
C LYS A 3 7.97 26.58 -8.13
N GLN A 4 8.69 25.50 -8.33
CA GLN A 4 8.55 24.29 -7.51
C GLN A 4 9.25 24.46 -6.16
N PHE A 5 10.39 25.14 -6.13
CA PHE A 5 11.09 25.48 -4.88
C PHE A 5 10.25 26.42 -4.02
N SER A 6 9.69 27.48 -4.61
CA SER A 6 8.81 28.43 -3.89
C SER A 6 7.58 27.71 -3.29
N LYS A 7 6.94 26.78 -4.05
CA LYS A 7 5.79 26.01 -3.57
C LYS A 7 6.15 25.12 -2.38
N LYS A 8 7.29 24.42 -2.42
CA LYS A 8 7.76 23.59 -1.29
C LYS A 8 8.06 24.45 -0.05
N LEU A 9 8.70 25.60 -0.23
CA LEU A 9 9.00 26.54 0.86
C LEU A 9 7.72 27.07 1.52
N TRP A 10 6.73 27.49 0.75
CA TRP A 10 5.43 27.93 1.27
C TRP A 10 4.67 26.80 1.99
N SER A 11 4.69 25.61 1.46
CA SER A 11 4.11 24.43 2.13
C SER A 11 4.80 24.16 3.48
N TYR A 12 6.12 24.26 3.54
CA TYR A 12 6.88 24.10 4.77
C TYR A 12 6.57 25.19 5.81
N ILE A 13 6.57 26.48 5.40
CA ILE A 13 6.22 27.60 6.28
C ILE A 13 4.80 27.42 6.84
N ARG A 14 3.83 27.05 5.99
CA ARG A 14 2.45 26.81 6.38
C ARG A 14 2.36 25.62 7.36
N TRP A 15 3.10 24.52 7.11
CA TRP A 15 3.19 23.38 8.01
C TRP A 15 3.68 23.81 9.40
N GLN A 16 4.80 24.54 9.47
CA GLN A 16 5.37 25.01 10.73
C GLN A 16 4.43 25.98 11.49
N LEU A 17 3.81 26.92 10.77
CA LEU A 17 2.84 27.85 11.33
C LEU A 17 1.68 27.11 12.00
N TYR A 18 1.07 26.16 11.30
CA TYR A 18 -0.07 25.41 11.84
C TYR A 18 0.34 24.52 13.02
N LYS A 19 1.49 23.87 12.93
CA LYS A 19 2.00 22.97 13.98
C LYS A 19 2.40 23.73 15.24
N HIS A 20 3.24 24.74 15.13
CA HIS A 20 3.89 25.37 16.29
C HIS A 20 3.18 26.63 16.79
N LEU A 21 2.69 27.50 15.90
CA LEU A 21 2.04 28.74 16.30
C LEU A 21 0.54 28.53 16.55
N LEU A 22 -0.17 27.91 15.62
CA LEU A 22 -1.62 27.69 15.73
C LEU A 22 -1.98 26.43 16.51
N ARG A 23 -1.00 25.56 16.84
CA ARG A 23 -1.15 24.32 17.59
C ARG A 23 -2.30 23.44 17.10
N LYS A 24 -2.50 23.41 15.79
CA LYS A 24 -3.52 22.55 15.17
C LYS A 24 -3.06 21.09 15.15
N LYS A 25 -4.00 20.15 15.19
CA LYS A 25 -3.72 18.71 15.06
C LYS A 25 -3.60 18.28 13.61
N THR A 26 -4.34 18.94 12.73
CA THR A 26 -4.36 18.62 11.29
C THR A 26 -4.31 19.90 10.45
N ILE A 27 -3.92 19.73 9.19
CA ILE A 27 -3.90 20.78 8.18
C ILE A 27 -4.43 20.24 6.85
N LEU A 28 -5.20 21.04 6.12
CA LEU A 28 -5.79 20.64 4.84
C LEU A 28 -4.86 21.06 3.68
N PHE A 29 -4.48 20.07 2.85
CA PHE A 29 -3.70 20.26 1.64
C PHE A 29 -4.38 19.63 0.42
N LYS A 30 -4.08 20.17 -0.77
CA LYS A 30 -4.43 19.49 -2.02
C LYS A 30 -3.31 18.54 -2.44
N VAL A 31 -3.61 17.24 -2.54
CA VAL A 31 -2.68 16.15 -2.83
C VAL A 31 -3.26 15.32 -3.97
N GLN A 32 -2.56 15.18 -5.10
CA GLN A 32 -3.01 14.41 -6.26
C GLN A 32 -4.45 14.73 -6.73
N GLY A 33 -4.83 16.01 -6.68
CA GLY A 33 -6.18 16.43 -7.06
C GLY A 33 -7.19 16.45 -5.90
N ASN A 34 -7.00 15.68 -4.87
CA ASN A 34 -7.88 15.52 -3.72
C ASN A 34 -7.48 16.43 -2.55
N MET A 35 -8.45 16.82 -1.74
CA MET A 35 -8.21 17.54 -0.49
C MET A 35 -7.93 16.52 0.62
N MET A 36 -6.86 16.74 1.40
CA MET A 36 -6.48 15.83 2.49
C MET A 36 -6.18 16.58 3.78
N HIS A 37 -6.83 16.16 4.87
CA HIS A 37 -6.40 16.47 6.23
C HIS A 37 -5.15 15.65 6.54
N LEU A 38 -4.04 16.32 6.78
CA LEU A 38 -2.75 15.73 7.09
C LEU A 38 -2.43 15.90 8.58
N ASP A 39 -1.88 14.85 9.21
CA ASP A 39 -1.55 14.85 10.65
C ASP A 39 -0.30 15.70 10.92
N LEU A 40 -0.43 16.68 11.82
CA LEU A 40 0.67 17.52 12.29
C LEU A 40 1.35 16.96 13.55
N ILE A 41 0.80 15.95 14.19
CA ILE A 41 1.31 15.37 15.44
C ILE A 41 2.20 14.17 15.12
N ASN A 42 1.62 13.14 14.50
CA ASN A 42 2.32 11.89 14.23
C ASN A 42 2.98 11.86 12.84
N GLU A 43 3.05 12.94 12.17
CA GLU A 43 3.61 13.20 10.84
C GLU A 43 3.46 12.05 9.82
N GLY A 44 3.96 10.84 10.08
CA GLY A 44 3.87 9.69 9.18
C GLY A 44 4.17 10.05 7.73
N ILE A 45 3.25 9.72 6.82
CA ILE A 45 3.31 10.14 5.40
C ILE A 45 2.88 11.61 5.21
N SER A 46 2.22 12.21 6.20
CA SER A 46 1.55 13.52 6.08
C SER A 46 2.50 14.65 5.70
N LYS A 47 3.69 14.68 6.30
CA LYS A 47 4.68 15.72 6.00
C LYS A 47 5.23 15.60 4.58
N ALA A 48 5.49 14.41 4.10
CA ALA A 48 5.92 14.17 2.73
C ALA A 48 4.85 14.64 1.73
N LEU A 49 3.59 14.27 1.96
CA LEU A 49 2.45 14.71 1.14
C LEU A 49 2.27 16.23 1.13
N ALA A 50 2.42 16.90 2.29
CA ALA A 50 2.33 18.35 2.39
C ALA A 50 3.42 19.07 1.58
N LEU A 51 4.65 18.55 1.59
CA LEU A 51 5.82 19.19 0.99
C LEU A 51 6.01 18.84 -0.48
N GLN A 52 5.69 17.60 -0.87
CA GLN A 52 5.93 17.08 -2.21
C GLN A 52 4.65 17.02 -3.06
N GLY A 53 3.47 16.87 -2.41
CA GLY A 53 2.17 16.73 -3.08
C GLY A 53 1.96 15.36 -3.72
N ILE A 54 2.95 14.49 -3.60
CA ILE A 54 2.94 13.09 -4.08
C ILE A 54 3.85 12.26 -3.18
N ARG A 55 3.54 11.01 -3.03
CA ARG A 55 4.38 9.96 -2.46
C ARG A 55 4.38 8.79 -3.40
N GLU A 56 5.50 8.05 -3.47
CA GLU A 56 5.58 6.82 -4.24
C GLU A 56 5.04 7.01 -5.68
N ALA A 57 5.75 7.86 -6.45
CA ALA A 57 5.31 8.23 -7.80
C ALA A 57 5.17 7.02 -8.74
N ASP A 58 6.00 6.00 -8.54
CA ASP A 58 5.98 4.70 -9.19
C ASP A 58 4.68 3.92 -8.86
N HIS A 59 4.36 3.74 -7.59
CA HIS A 59 3.12 3.10 -7.14
C HIS A 59 1.88 3.89 -7.63
N THR A 60 1.92 5.23 -7.46
CA THR A 60 0.86 6.12 -7.95
C THR A 60 0.66 5.98 -9.47
N LYS A 61 1.72 5.77 -10.24
CA LYS A 61 1.65 5.54 -11.69
C LYS A 61 0.96 4.20 -11.98
N ILE A 62 1.38 3.11 -11.33
CA ILE A 62 0.71 1.80 -11.50
C ILE A 62 -0.79 1.93 -11.25
N MET A 63 -1.19 2.56 -10.13
CA MET A 63 -2.60 2.74 -9.81
C MET A 63 -3.37 3.51 -10.88
N LYS A 64 -2.77 4.58 -11.43
CA LYS A 64 -3.41 5.38 -12.50
C LYS A 64 -3.53 4.65 -13.83
N ASP A 65 -2.55 3.82 -14.15
CA ASP A 65 -2.52 3.09 -15.42
C ASP A 65 -3.46 1.86 -15.39
N GLU A 66 -3.67 1.27 -14.20
CA GLU A 66 -4.40 0.02 -14.06
C GLU A 66 -5.86 0.15 -13.58
N LEU A 67 -6.19 1.25 -12.87
CA LEU A 67 -7.56 1.47 -12.39
C LEU A 67 -8.47 1.99 -13.52
N GLN A 68 -9.67 1.45 -13.57
CA GLN A 68 -10.69 1.83 -14.53
C GLN A 68 -12.00 2.20 -13.84
N SER A 69 -12.81 3.03 -14.50
CA SER A 69 -14.15 3.39 -14.02
C SER A 69 -15.01 2.15 -13.83
N GLY A 70 -15.72 2.09 -12.71
CA GLY A 70 -16.61 0.98 -12.35
C GLY A 70 -15.93 -0.18 -11.62
N MET A 71 -14.61 -0.20 -11.48
CA MET A 71 -13.91 -1.25 -10.71
C MET A 71 -14.29 -1.23 -9.23
N GLU A 72 -14.31 -2.42 -8.63
CA GLU A 72 -14.33 -2.60 -7.18
C GLU A 72 -12.90 -2.89 -6.67
N VAL A 73 -12.42 -2.07 -5.75
CA VAL A 73 -11.04 -2.11 -5.21
C VAL A 73 -11.06 -2.47 -3.74
N LEU A 74 -10.17 -3.38 -3.33
CA LEU A 74 -9.87 -3.66 -1.94
C LEU A 74 -8.52 -3.05 -1.57
N ASP A 75 -8.54 -1.99 -0.74
CA ASP A 75 -7.36 -1.28 -0.24
C ASP A 75 -7.02 -1.75 1.17
N ILE A 76 -6.02 -2.63 1.30
CA ILE A 76 -5.58 -3.20 2.56
C ILE A 76 -4.37 -2.42 3.09
N GLY A 77 -4.54 -1.79 4.27
CA GLY A 77 -3.60 -0.82 4.81
C GLY A 77 -3.86 0.59 4.28
N ALA A 78 -5.13 1.01 4.29
CA ALA A 78 -5.58 2.29 3.71
C ALA A 78 -4.94 3.52 4.38
N ASN A 79 -4.43 3.38 5.60
CA ASN A 79 -3.79 4.47 6.35
C ASN A 79 -4.73 5.70 6.45
N ILE A 80 -4.23 6.90 6.21
CA ILE A 80 -5.03 8.14 6.18
C ILE A 80 -5.79 8.36 4.86
N GLY A 81 -5.79 7.38 3.96
CA GLY A 81 -6.58 7.37 2.72
C GLY A 81 -5.90 7.97 1.49
N TYR A 82 -4.57 8.07 1.44
CA TYR A 82 -3.89 8.61 0.27
C TYR A 82 -4.23 7.81 -1.00
N TYR A 83 -4.12 6.49 -0.94
CA TYR A 83 -4.47 5.62 -2.06
C TYR A 83 -5.97 5.44 -2.21
N SER A 84 -6.72 5.29 -1.11
CA SER A 84 -8.20 5.17 -1.17
C SER A 84 -8.86 6.36 -1.91
N LEU A 85 -8.35 7.59 -1.75
CA LEU A 85 -8.85 8.75 -2.49
C LEU A 85 -8.44 8.72 -3.97
N LEU A 86 -7.23 8.25 -4.27
CA LEU A 86 -6.77 8.07 -5.64
C LEU A 86 -7.65 7.04 -6.35
N GLU A 87 -7.89 5.90 -5.72
CA GLU A 87 -8.76 4.82 -6.18
C GLU A 87 -10.17 5.35 -6.44
N ALA A 88 -10.78 6.00 -5.44
CA ALA A 88 -12.12 6.57 -5.57
C ALA A 88 -12.24 7.56 -6.74
N SER A 89 -11.19 8.37 -6.97
CA SER A 89 -11.16 9.32 -8.09
C SER A 89 -11.11 8.64 -9.47
N HIS A 90 -10.55 7.41 -9.56
CA HIS A 90 -10.41 6.68 -10.82
C HIS A 90 -11.58 5.74 -11.08
N VAL A 91 -12.05 5.01 -10.05
CA VAL A 91 -13.19 4.11 -10.21
C VAL A 91 -14.52 4.85 -10.41
N GLY A 92 -14.60 6.08 -9.90
CA GLY A 92 -15.78 6.94 -10.10
C GLY A 92 -17.02 6.45 -9.37
N VAL A 93 -18.18 7.03 -9.73
CA VAL A 93 -19.46 6.79 -9.04
C VAL A 93 -20.04 5.40 -9.27
N GLU A 94 -19.62 4.72 -10.31
CA GLU A 94 -20.04 3.34 -10.64
C GLU A 94 -19.13 2.29 -9.99
N GLY A 95 -17.97 2.70 -9.43
CA GLY A 95 -17.04 1.82 -8.76
C GLY A 95 -17.16 1.87 -7.23
N LYS A 96 -16.35 1.05 -6.57
CA LYS A 96 -16.33 0.92 -5.11
C LYS A 96 -14.92 0.75 -4.59
N VAL A 97 -14.64 1.31 -3.40
CA VAL A 97 -13.39 1.10 -2.67
C VAL A 97 -13.73 0.60 -1.27
N TYR A 98 -13.20 -0.56 -0.92
CA TYR A 98 -13.28 -1.14 0.43
C TYR A 98 -11.96 -0.89 1.14
N ALA A 99 -11.91 0.15 1.96
CA ALA A 99 -10.70 0.61 2.65
C ALA A 99 -10.60 -0.04 4.04
N ILE A 100 -9.58 -0.88 4.23
CA ILE A 100 -9.33 -1.59 5.48
C ILE A 100 -8.12 -0.97 6.19
N GLU A 101 -8.33 -0.51 7.43
CA GLU A 101 -7.30 0.12 8.25
C GLU A 101 -7.54 -0.20 9.74
N PRO A 102 -6.58 -0.78 10.46
CA PRO A 102 -6.76 -1.14 11.86
C PRO A 102 -6.58 0.01 12.86
N ASP A 103 -5.73 1.03 12.57
CA ASP A 103 -5.47 2.13 13.52
C ASP A 103 -6.62 3.14 13.51
N LEU A 104 -7.32 3.27 14.64
CA LEU A 104 -8.42 4.23 14.81
C LEU A 104 -8.03 5.68 14.50
N ARG A 105 -6.79 6.07 14.73
CA ARG A 105 -6.31 7.44 14.42
C ARG A 105 -6.24 7.67 12.92
N ASN A 106 -5.77 6.68 12.17
CA ASN A 106 -5.77 6.71 10.71
C ASN A 106 -7.20 6.70 10.17
N ILE A 107 -8.09 5.89 10.74
CA ILE A 107 -9.52 5.82 10.41
C ILE A 107 -10.21 7.19 10.55
N GLU A 108 -9.93 7.93 11.62
CA GLU A 108 -10.52 9.28 11.81
C GLU A 108 -10.12 10.22 10.68
N LEU A 109 -8.85 10.21 10.30
CA LEU A 109 -8.35 11.01 9.18
C LEU A 109 -8.86 10.52 7.82
N LEU A 110 -8.89 9.21 7.60
CA LEU A 110 -9.44 8.60 6.40
C LEU A 110 -10.91 9.00 6.20
N ARG A 111 -11.74 8.91 7.25
CA ARG A 111 -13.14 9.37 7.21
C ARG A 111 -13.27 10.87 6.91
N ALA A 112 -12.40 11.69 7.48
CA ALA A 112 -12.39 13.13 7.19
C ALA A 112 -11.98 13.40 5.73
N ASN A 113 -11.00 12.66 5.21
CA ASN A 113 -10.49 12.76 3.87
C ASN A 113 -11.51 12.28 2.82
N VAL A 114 -12.22 11.19 3.08
CA VAL A 114 -13.33 10.73 2.24
C VAL A 114 -14.45 11.76 2.19
N ARG A 115 -14.82 12.35 3.35
CA ARG A 115 -15.89 13.37 3.44
C ARG A 115 -15.56 14.64 2.69
N VAL A 116 -14.35 15.18 2.85
CA VAL A 116 -13.99 16.48 2.23
C VAL A 116 -13.95 16.42 0.71
N ASN A 117 -13.85 15.21 0.13
CA ASN A 117 -13.87 14.94 -1.30
C ASN A 117 -15.24 14.43 -1.82
N ASN A 118 -16.25 14.30 -0.95
CA ASN A 118 -17.59 13.76 -1.28
C ASN A 118 -17.57 12.31 -1.81
N PHE A 119 -16.65 11.46 -1.29
CA PHE A 119 -16.49 10.07 -1.71
C PHE A 119 -17.21 9.05 -0.80
N GLN A 120 -18.13 9.49 0.07
CA GLN A 120 -18.81 8.61 1.05
C GLN A 120 -19.64 7.51 0.38
N ASN A 121 -20.09 7.71 -0.85
CA ASN A 121 -20.84 6.70 -1.62
C ASN A 121 -19.92 5.73 -2.37
N ILE A 122 -18.63 6.06 -2.52
CA ILE A 122 -17.64 5.27 -3.26
C ILE A 122 -16.76 4.49 -2.30
N VAL A 123 -16.35 5.08 -1.17
CA VAL A 123 -15.40 4.50 -0.20
C VAL A 123 -16.11 4.03 1.05
N ASP A 124 -16.10 2.73 1.30
CA ASP A 124 -16.50 2.12 2.57
C ASP A 124 -15.26 1.87 3.43
N ILE A 125 -15.33 2.25 4.71
CA ILE A 125 -14.18 2.22 5.63
C ILE A 125 -14.43 1.19 6.73
N TYR A 126 -13.48 0.27 6.92
CA TYR A 126 -13.55 -0.82 7.88
C TYR A 126 -12.38 -0.75 8.86
N ASN A 127 -12.71 -0.68 10.17
CA ASN A 127 -11.72 -0.69 11.23
C ASN A 127 -11.40 -2.13 11.63
N MET A 128 -10.55 -2.76 10.88
CA MET A 128 -10.06 -4.13 11.06
C MET A 128 -8.77 -4.34 10.29
N ALA A 129 -8.18 -5.52 10.37
CA ALA A 129 -7.12 -5.94 9.46
C ALA A 129 -7.49 -7.24 8.74
N CYS A 130 -6.83 -7.49 7.61
CA CYS A 130 -6.87 -8.78 6.92
C CYS A 130 -5.79 -9.71 7.48
N SER A 131 -6.12 -11.01 7.58
CA SER A 131 -5.27 -12.06 8.14
C SER A 131 -5.59 -13.42 7.49
N ASN A 132 -4.90 -14.47 7.88
CA ASN A 132 -5.23 -15.86 7.50
C ASN A 132 -6.32 -16.49 8.39
N LYS A 133 -6.84 -15.76 9.36
CA LYS A 133 -7.87 -16.22 10.30
C LYS A 133 -8.86 -15.13 10.64
N ASN A 134 -9.97 -15.52 11.27
CA ASN A 134 -10.98 -14.61 11.77
C ASN A 134 -10.88 -14.52 13.29
N GLY A 135 -11.16 -13.33 13.85
CA GLY A 135 -11.16 -13.12 15.29
C GLY A 135 -10.47 -11.84 15.71
N LYS A 136 -9.50 -11.96 16.60
CA LYS A 136 -8.74 -10.83 17.11
C LYS A 136 -7.25 -11.13 17.11
N GLU A 137 -6.45 -10.09 16.89
CA GLU A 137 -5.00 -10.11 16.94
C GLU A 137 -4.45 -8.83 17.56
N SER A 138 -3.20 -8.88 18.00
CA SER A 138 -2.50 -7.71 18.54
C SER A 138 -1.82 -6.94 17.43
N ILE A 139 -2.14 -5.64 17.29
CA ILE A 139 -1.36 -4.73 16.45
C ILE A 139 -0.26 -4.08 17.29
N PHE A 140 0.93 -4.00 16.73
CA PHE A 140 2.08 -3.31 17.30
C PHE A 140 2.22 -1.92 16.67
N PHE A 141 2.27 -0.90 17.53
CA PHE A 141 2.36 0.49 17.06
C PHE A 141 3.81 0.93 16.91
N ALA A 142 4.06 1.73 15.89
CA ALA A 142 5.34 2.37 15.66
C ALA A 142 5.31 3.88 15.98
N LYS A 143 6.48 4.49 16.09
CA LYS A 143 6.64 5.96 16.22
C LYS A 143 5.99 6.70 15.05
N LYS A 144 6.06 6.10 13.85
CA LYS A 144 5.35 6.56 12.65
C LYS A 144 4.19 5.62 12.38
N THR A 145 2.99 6.15 12.25
CA THR A 145 1.76 5.36 12.10
C THR A 145 1.71 4.48 10.85
N ASN A 146 2.47 4.81 9.82
CA ASN A 146 2.59 3.99 8.62
C ASN A 146 3.48 2.74 8.78
N LEU A 147 4.11 2.55 9.94
CA LEU A 147 4.91 1.36 10.26
C LEU A 147 4.22 0.46 11.31
N ASN A 148 2.93 0.64 11.55
CA ASN A 148 2.16 -0.24 12.41
C ASN A 148 2.00 -1.61 11.73
N THR A 149 2.17 -2.70 12.50
CA THR A 149 2.15 -4.06 11.94
C THR A 149 1.51 -5.06 12.89
N LEU A 150 0.98 -6.15 12.33
CA LEU A 150 0.57 -7.32 13.09
C LEU A 150 1.72 -8.33 13.26
N ALA A 151 2.79 -8.18 12.51
CA ALA A 151 3.95 -9.05 12.65
C ALA A 151 4.60 -8.90 14.04
N SER A 152 4.97 -10.02 14.66
CA SER A 152 5.49 -10.02 16.04
C SER A 152 6.88 -9.38 16.12
N LYS A 153 7.22 -8.81 17.30
CA LYS A 153 8.55 -8.22 17.55
C LYS A 153 9.72 -9.21 17.33
N GLY A 154 9.45 -10.52 17.41
CA GLY A 154 10.44 -11.58 17.24
C GLY A 154 10.82 -11.85 15.80
N ASP A 155 9.93 -11.52 14.87
CA ASP A 155 10.07 -11.89 13.46
C ASP A 155 10.80 -10.81 12.63
N HIS A 156 10.89 -9.55 13.15
CA HIS A 156 11.42 -8.42 12.38
C HIS A 156 12.36 -7.52 13.17
N LYS A 157 13.66 -7.70 13.06
CA LYS A 157 14.66 -6.80 13.69
C LYS A 157 14.49 -5.33 13.26
N PHE A 158 14.20 -5.08 11.98
CA PHE A 158 14.04 -3.71 11.47
C PHE A 158 12.80 -3.03 12.08
N LEU A 159 11.66 -3.72 12.14
CA LEU A 159 10.45 -3.17 12.75
C LEU A 159 10.59 -3.00 14.25
N ALA A 160 11.26 -3.92 14.94
CA ALA A 160 11.47 -3.86 16.40
C ALA A 160 12.11 -2.54 16.86
N GLU A 161 13.02 -1.95 16.07
CA GLU A 161 13.66 -0.67 16.37
C GLU A 161 12.72 0.55 16.26
N HIS A 162 11.65 0.41 15.49
CA HIS A 162 10.69 1.47 15.25
C HIS A 162 9.42 1.36 16.10
N LEU A 163 9.15 0.16 16.65
CA LEU A 163 7.97 -0.07 17.48
C LEU A 163 8.09 0.65 18.83
N ILE A 164 6.95 1.14 19.30
CA ILE A 164 6.79 1.64 20.67
C ILE A 164 6.20 0.55 21.56
N ASP A 165 6.27 0.74 22.86
CA ASP A 165 5.67 -0.18 23.84
C ASP A 165 4.16 0.06 23.96
N ARG A 166 3.46 -0.16 22.85
CA ARG A 166 2.01 -0.08 22.76
C ARG A 166 1.51 -1.17 21.81
N THR A 167 0.58 -1.96 22.31
CA THR A 167 -0.19 -2.93 21.54
C THR A 167 -1.66 -2.74 21.82
N GLU A 168 -2.50 -3.03 20.83
CA GLU A 168 -3.95 -3.07 21.01
C GLU A 168 -4.50 -4.32 20.33
N GLU A 169 -5.60 -4.85 20.85
CA GLU A 169 -6.34 -5.93 20.24
C GLU A 169 -7.27 -5.36 19.17
N ILE A 170 -7.16 -5.86 17.96
CA ILE A 170 -7.97 -5.45 16.82
C ILE A 170 -8.73 -6.63 16.22
N SER A 171 -9.84 -6.36 15.56
CA SER A 171 -10.56 -7.36 14.78
C SER A 171 -9.78 -7.72 13.53
N VAL A 172 -9.71 -9.04 13.24
CA VAL A 172 -9.13 -9.54 11.99
C VAL A 172 -10.11 -10.44 11.26
N THR A 173 -10.02 -10.45 9.94
CA THR A 173 -10.83 -11.29 9.07
C THR A 173 -10.01 -11.81 7.90
N THR A 174 -10.39 -12.95 7.32
CA THR A 174 -9.85 -13.35 6.02
C THR A 174 -10.49 -12.54 4.91
N VAL A 175 -9.76 -12.28 3.84
CA VAL A 175 -10.30 -11.58 2.66
C VAL A 175 -11.48 -12.37 2.09
N ASP A 176 -11.36 -13.70 2.00
CA ASP A 176 -12.42 -14.58 1.50
C ASP A 176 -13.74 -14.36 2.26
N LYS A 177 -13.69 -14.36 3.60
CA LYS A 177 -14.88 -14.13 4.44
C LYS A 177 -15.41 -12.71 4.32
N PHE A 178 -14.53 -11.71 4.29
CA PHE A 178 -14.92 -10.30 4.12
C PHE A 178 -15.69 -10.09 2.82
N LEU A 179 -15.20 -10.61 1.71
CA LEU A 179 -15.84 -10.47 0.41
C LEU A 179 -17.17 -11.22 0.34
N GLU A 180 -17.27 -12.41 0.94
CA GLU A 180 -18.51 -13.16 1.07
C GLU A 180 -19.57 -12.36 1.84
N GLU A 181 -19.22 -11.83 3.02
CA GLU A 181 -20.13 -11.04 3.86
C GLU A 181 -20.59 -9.74 3.17
N LYS A 182 -19.76 -9.14 2.32
CA LYS A 182 -20.10 -7.92 1.58
C LYS A 182 -20.74 -8.20 0.22
N SER A 183 -20.76 -9.43 -0.25
CA SER A 183 -21.12 -9.79 -1.62
C SER A 183 -20.33 -8.99 -2.67
N ALA A 184 -19.09 -8.63 -2.35
CA ALA A 184 -18.22 -7.79 -3.16
C ALA A 184 -17.55 -8.59 -4.29
N LYS A 185 -17.40 -7.94 -5.46
CA LYS A 185 -16.78 -8.54 -6.66
C LYS A 185 -15.54 -7.75 -7.05
N ILE A 186 -14.48 -7.94 -6.27
CA ILE A 186 -13.25 -7.19 -6.44
C ILE A 186 -12.59 -7.45 -7.79
N ASP A 187 -12.09 -6.38 -8.42
CA ASP A 187 -11.28 -6.40 -9.64
C ASP A 187 -9.80 -6.14 -9.35
N PHE A 188 -9.53 -5.40 -8.27
CA PHE A 188 -8.19 -4.94 -7.90
C PHE A 188 -7.98 -5.01 -6.39
N VAL A 189 -6.85 -5.57 -5.95
CA VAL A 189 -6.39 -5.52 -4.57
C VAL A 189 -5.12 -4.69 -4.49
N ARG A 190 -5.11 -3.69 -3.63
CA ARG A 190 -3.89 -2.99 -3.21
C ARG A 190 -3.55 -3.40 -1.78
N MET A 191 -2.28 -3.71 -1.50
CA MET A 191 -1.84 -4.15 -0.19
C MET A 191 -0.48 -3.52 0.19
N ASP A 192 -0.43 -2.91 1.38
CA ASP A 192 0.77 -2.33 1.96
C ASP A 192 0.63 -2.37 3.50
N ILE A 193 1.19 -3.40 4.12
CA ILE A 193 0.89 -3.82 5.50
C ILE A 193 2.12 -4.23 6.31
N GLU A 194 3.29 -3.73 5.90
CA GLU A 194 4.52 -3.78 6.66
C GLU A 194 4.88 -5.20 7.15
N GLY A 195 4.85 -6.16 6.22
CA GLY A 195 5.38 -7.51 6.42
C GLY A 195 4.36 -8.59 6.79
N TYR A 196 3.06 -8.31 6.67
CA TYR A 196 1.98 -9.28 6.95
C TYR A 196 1.30 -9.83 5.68
N GLU A 197 1.99 -9.69 4.53
CA GLU A 197 1.45 -10.05 3.22
C GLU A 197 1.15 -11.54 3.10
N VAL A 198 1.98 -12.39 3.71
CA VAL A 198 1.83 -13.85 3.64
C VAL A 198 0.49 -14.29 4.23
N GLU A 199 0.14 -13.81 5.42
CA GLU A 199 -1.14 -14.11 6.07
C GLU A 199 -2.33 -13.63 5.26
N VAL A 200 -2.22 -12.44 4.66
CA VAL A 200 -3.30 -11.93 3.80
C VAL A 200 -3.46 -12.79 2.55
N PHE A 201 -2.37 -13.18 1.89
CA PHE A 201 -2.44 -14.13 0.76
C PHE A 201 -3.09 -15.46 1.16
N GLN A 202 -2.72 -16.02 2.32
CA GLN A 202 -3.36 -17.24 2.85
C GLN A 202 -4.86 -17.03 3.09
N GLY A 203 -5.26 -15.86 3.59
CA GLY A 203 -6.65 -15.51 3.87
C GLY A 203 -7.50 -15.18 2.64
N MET A 204 -6.91 -15.17 1.43
CA MET A 204 -7.61 -14.87 0.18
C MET A 204 -7.47 -15.97 -0.89
N HIS A 205 -7.11 -17.18 -0.51
CA HIS A 205 -6.87 -18.29 -1.44
C HIS A 205 -8.09 -18.60 -2.32
N ASN A 206 -9.30 -18.64 -1.77
CA ASN A 206 -10.52 -18.90 -2.56
C ASN A 206 -10.78 -17.77 -3.56
N THR A 207 -10.60 -16.51 -3.12
CA THR A 207 -10.73 -15.34 -3.98
C THR A 207 -9.74 -15.41 -5.15
N LEU A 208 -8.46 -15.69 -4.87
CA LEU A 208 -7.40 -15.75 -5.89
C LEU A 208 -7.60 -16.93 -6.85
N GLN A 209 -7.95 -18.10 -6.33
CA GLN A 209 -8.17 -19.29 -7.15
C GLN A 209 -9.35 -19.11 -8.10
N SER A 210 -10.44 -18.49 -7.63
CA SER A 210 -11.65 -18.24 -8.40
C SER A 210 -11.65 -16.93 -9.18
N ALA A 211 -10.57 -16.13 -9.09
CA ALA A 211 -10.43 -14.86 -9.77
C ALA A 211 -10.59 -15.00 -11.29
N LYS A 212 -11.26 -14.03 -11.90
CA LYS A 212 -11.43 -13.94 -13.37
C LYS A 212 -10.18 -13.34 -14.01
N ALA A 213 -10.02 -13.58 -15.30
CA ALA A 213 -9.00 -12.90 -16.09
C ALA A 213 -9.13 -11.38 -15.95
N GLY A 214 -7.98 -10.70 -15.80
CA GLY A 214 -7.90 -9.26 -15.54
C GLY A 214 -7.93 -8.87 -14.06
N PHE A 215 -8.16 -9.80 -13.12
CA PHE A 215 -8.04 -9.52 -11.69
C PHE A 215 -6.59 -9.20 -11.33
N LYS A 216 -6.37 -8.17 -10.53
CA LYS A 216 -5.02 -7.66 -10.23
C LYS A 216 -4.74 -7.61 -8.73
N VAL A 217 -3.48 -7.86 -8.37
CA VAL A 217 -2.96 -7.69 -7.01
C VAL A 217 -1.68 -6.86 -7.05
N LEU A 218 -1.71 -5.66 -6.49
CA LEU A 218 -0.57 -4.78 -6.30
C LEU A 218 -0.16 -4.76 -4.84
N PHE A 219 1.08 -5.08 -4.52
CA PHE A 219 1.55 -5.07 -3.15
C PHE A 219 2.98 -4.57 -3.00
N GLU A 220 3.25 -3.94 -1.84
CA GLU A 220 4.60 -3.59 -1.41
C GLU A 220 5.28 -4.82 -0.80
N LEU A 221 6.58 -4.94 -1.05
CA LEU A 221 7.42 -6.06 -0.58
C LEU A 221 8.18 -5.68 0.69
N HIS A 222 8.14 -6.56 1.67
CA HIS A 222 8.90 -6.46 2.91
C HIS A 222 9.77 -7.71 3.11
N PRO A 223 10.82 -7.93 2.27
CA PRO A 223 11.58 -9.19 2.26
C PRO A 223 12.26 -9.53 3.58
N GLN A 224 12.52 -8.50 4.42
CA GLN A 224 13.04 -8.72 5.78
C GLN A 224 12.03 -9.41 6.70
N ALA A 225 10.77 -9.47 6.30
CA ALA A 225 9.67 -10.13 7.00
C ALA A 225 9.56 -11.61 6.66
N TYR A 226 10.11 -12.04 5.53
CA TYR A 226 9.91 -13.39 5.03
C TYR A 226 10.98 -14.35 5.57
N SER A 227 10.58 -15.60 5.79
CA SER A 227 11.42 -16.70 6.27
C SER A 227 10.91 -18.03 5.71
N GLU A 228 11.58 -19.15 6.01
CA GLU A 228 11.12 -20.48 5.59
C GLU A 228 9.71 -20.81 6.09
N ASN A 229 9.39 -20.42 7.33
CA ASN A 229 8.06 -20.64 7.93
C ASN A 229 7.04 -19.51 7.61
N HIS A 230 7.51 -18.40 7.04
CA HIS A 230 6.71 -17.25 6.65
C HIS A 230 7.12 -16.85 5.22
N SER A 231 6.75 -17.68 4.26
CA SER A 231 7.29 -17.68 2.92
C SER A 231 6.33 -17.04 1.91
N LEU A 232 6.65 -15.84 1.47
CA LEU A 232 5.96 -15.21 0.33
C LEU A 232 6.17 -16.03 -0.95
N ALA A 233 7.33 -16.67 -1.12
CA ALA A 233 7.61 -17.50 -2.29
C ALA A 233 6.58 -18.62 -2.46
N ASN A 234 6.23 -19.32 -1.38
CA ASN A 234 5.21 -20.37 -1.40
C ASN A 234 3.83 -19.85 -1.82
N GLU A 235 3.49 -18.64 -1.42
CA GLU A 235 2.22 -18.02 -1.82
C GLU A 235 2.24 -17.61 -3.31
N LEU A 236 3.34 -17.01 -3.77
CA LEU A 236 3.50 -16.65 -5.20
C LEU A 236 3.47 -17.89 -6.11
N GLU A 237 4.09 -19.01 -5.70
CA GLU A 237 4.03 -20.27 -6.46
C GLU A 237 2.58 -20.74 -6.65
N LYS A 238 1.74 -20.66 -5.60
CA LYS A 238 0.31 -20.98 -5.70
C LYS A 238 -0.41 -20.05 -6.67
N LEU A 239 -0.19 -18.73 -6.56
CA LEU A 239 -0.79 -17.76 -7.47
C LEU A 239 -0.43 -18.07 -8.92
N PHE A 240 0.83 -18.36 -9.20
CA PHE A 240 1.29 -18.73 -10.54
C PHE A 240 0.65 -20.02 -11.05
N GLN A 241 0.49 -21.04 -10.18
CA GLN A 241 -0.25 -22.26 -10.50
C GLN A 241 -1.73 -21.98 -10.78
N TRP A 242 -2.32 -20.97 -10.16
CA TRP A 242 -3.70 -20.52 -10.43
C TRP A 242 -3.82 -19.60 -11.65
N GLY A 243 -2.75 -19.36 -12.40
CA GLY A 243 -2.74 -18.61 -13.65
C GLY A 243 -2.55 -17.10 -13.47
N PHE A 244 -1.98 -16.65 -12.35
CA PHE A 244 -1.45 -15.29 -12.26
C PHE A 244 -0.11 -15.20 -12.99
N MET A 245 0.17 -14.04 -13.53
CA MET A 245 1.46 -13.68 -14.12
C MET A 245 1.96 -12.38 -13.51
N THR A 246 3.27 -12.22 -13.49
CA THR A 246 3.91 -10.96 -13.12
C THR A 246 3.74 -9.97 -14.24
N LYS A 247 3.02 -8.88 -13.97
CA LYS A 247 2.82 -7.80 -14.92
C LYS A 247 3.88 -6.73 -14.77
N ILE A 248 4.15 -6.27 -13.54
CA ILE A 248 5.12 -5.21 -13.25
C ILE A 248 5.92 -5.58 -12.00
N VAL A 249 7.22 -5.30 -12.02
CA VAL A 249 8.08 -5.24 -10.84
C VAL A 249 8.78 -3.90 -10.81
N ILE A 250 8.72 -3.22 -9.67
CA ILE A 250 9.46 -1.97 -9.44
C ILE A 250 10.69 -2.27 -8.59
N SER A 251 11.86 -1.84 -9.04
CA SER A 251 13.10 -1.95 -8.26
C SER A 251 13.08 -1.05 -7.02
N ALA A 252 13.84 -1.40 -5.97
CA ALA A 252 13.77 -0.72 -4.69
C ALA A 252 14.60 0.57 -4.61
N GLY A 253 15.90 0.50 -4.81
CA GLY A 253 16.83 1.59 -4.50
C GLY A 253 17.63 2.13 -5.69
N GLU A 254 17.63 1.44 -6.81
CA GLU A 254 18.33 1.82 -8.04
C GLU A 254 17.57 1.33 -9.27
N ALA A 255 17.75 2.04 -10.40
CA ALA A 255 17.00 1.74 -11.61
C ALA A 255 17.40 0.39 -12.24
N ARG A 256 18.65 -0.02 -12.09
CA ARG A 256 19.21 -1.24 -12.70
C ARG A 256 19.93 -2.09 -11.66
N PRO A 257 19.22 -2.75 -10.74
CA PRO A 257 19.85 -3.63 -9.78
C PRO A 257 20.61 -4.75 -10.49
N LYS A 258 21.81 -5.05 -10.00
CA LYS A 258 22.71 -6.04 -10.60
C LYS A 258 22.00 -7.37 -10.94
N LYS A 259 21.09 -7.81 -10.08
CA LYS A 259 20.38 -9.08 -10.26
C LYS A 259 19.42 -9.06 -11.46
N PHE A 260 18.72 -7.94 -11.71
CA PHE A 260 17.88 -7.80 -12.89
C PHE A 260 18.72 -7.89 -14.17
N VAL A 261 19.87 -7.21 -14.19
CA VAL A 261 20.82 -7.24 -15.34
C VAL A 261 21.37 -8.64 -15.57
N GLU A 262 21.76 -9.37 -14.50
CA GLU A 262 22.22 -10.76 -14.58
C GLU A 262 21.20 -11.72 -15.17
N LEU A 263 19.91 -11.47 -14.92
CA LEU A 263 18.79 -12.23 -15.48
C LEU A 263 18.37 -11.76 -16.88
N GLY A 264 19.03 -10.71 -17.41
CA GLY A 264 18.77 -10.19 -18.76
C GLY A 264 17.61 -9.19 -18.85
N TYR A 265 17.17 -8.61 -17.71
CA TYR A 265 16.09 -7.62 -17.68
C TYR A 265 16.65 -6.20 -17.71
N GLU A 266 16.04 -5.36 -18.55
CA GLU A 266 16.24 -3.92 -18.60
C GLU A 266 14.94 -3.22 -18.23
N PRO A 267 14.99 -2.05 -17.56
CA PRO A 267 13.77 -1.33 -17.23
C PRO A 267 13.15 -0.69 -18.47
N GLU A 268 11.84 -0.80 -18.62
CA GLU A 268 11.08 -0.06 -19.66
C GLU A 268 11.07 1.45 -19.38
N GLU A 269 11.07 1.82 -18.11
CA GLU A 269 11.08 3.21 -17.66
C GLU A 269 11.88 3.35 -16.36
N VAL A 270 12.50 4.52 -16.17
CA VAL A 270 13.15 4.90 -14.90
C VAL A 270 12.34 6.03 -14.26
N ILE A 271 11.86 5.80 -13.03
CA ILE A 271 11.04 6.74 -12.28
C ILE A 271 11.83 7.28 -11.10
N HIS A 272 12.02 8.61 -11.05
CA HIS A 272 12.60 9.26 -9.88
C HIS A 272 11.54 9.39 -8.78
N CYS A 273 11.73 8.69 -7.67
CA CYS A 273 10.75 8.60 -6.58
C CYS A 273 11.43 8.52 -5.22
N ASP A 274 11.00 9.39 -4.28
CA ASP A 274 11.46 9.42 -2.89
C ASP A 274 13.00 9.48 -2.71
N GLY A 275 13.70 10.12 -3.68
CA GLY A 275 15.16 10.28 -3.69
C GLY A 275 15.92 9.13 -4.33
N PHE A 276 15.24 8.19 -4.97
CA PHE A 276 15.81 7.07 -5.70
C PHE A 276 15.36 7.08 -7.15
N ASP A 277 16.21 6.57 -8.03
CA ASP A 277 15.84 6.22 -9.40
C ASP A 277 15.45 4.74 -9.40
N ARG A 278 14.17 4.44 -9.70
CA ARG A 278 13.64 3.06 -9.71
C ARG A 278 13.33 2.62 -11.12
N GLY A 279 13.66 1.38 -11.43
CA GLY A 279 13.33 0.76 -12.71
C GLY A 279 11.91 0.18 -12.66
N TRP A 280 11.16 0.43 -13.72
CA TRP A 280 9.90 -0.20 -14.04
C TRP A 280 10.17 -1.35 -14.99
N TYR A 281 9.86 -2.57 -14.58
CA TYR A 281 10.11 -3.78 -15.33
C TYR A 281 8.82 -4.51 -15.66
N GLU A 282 8.69 -4.93 -16.91
CA GLU A 282 7.58 -5.74 -17.40
C GLU A 282 8.09 -7.07 -17.93
N ASN A 283 7.18 -8.00 -18.21
CA ASN A 283 7.49 -9.31 -18.80
C ASN A 283 8.51 -10.15 -18.03
N ILE A 284 8.56 -10.00 -16.70
CA ILE A 284 9.41 -10.84 -15.83
C ILE A 284 8.76 -12.20 -15.70
N LYS A 285 9.54 -13.27 -15.89
CA LYS A 285 9.09 -14.64 -15.67
C LYS A 285 8.73 -14.88 -14.22
N ASN A 286 7.72 -15.69 -13.98
CA ASN A 286 7.23 -15.99 -12.63
C ASN A 286 8.32 -16.54 -11.69
N GLU A 287 9.19 -17.44 -12.20
CA GLU A 287 10.34 -17.98 -11.45
C GLU A 287 11.36 -16.90 -11.06
N ASP A 288 11.63 -15.96 -11.96
CA ASP A 288 12.56 -14.85 -11.71
C ASP A 288 11.92 -13.83 -10.74
N THR A 289 10.59 -13.65 -10.81
CA THR A 289 9.86 -12.82 -9.84
C THR A 289 10.08 -13.32 -8.43
N ILE A 290 9.92 -14.63 -8.17
CA ILE A 290 10.17 -15.20 -6.85
C ILE A 290 11.60 -14.90 -6.39
N GLN A 291 12.59 -15.07 -7.28
CA GLN A 291 13.99 -14.80 -6.95
C GLN A 291 14.21 -13.32 -6.60
N LEU A 292 13.65 -12.41 -7.40
CA LEU A 292 13.84 -10.95 -7.25
C LEU A 292 13.09 -10.35 -6.07
N THR A 293 12.02 -11.01 -5.60
CA THR A 293 11.09 -10.41 -4.61
C THR A 293 11.17 -11.06 -3.24
N CYS A 294 11.46 -12.37 -3.18
CA CYS A 294 11.36 -13.12 -1.92
C CYS A 294 12.72 -13.35 -1.25
N TYR A 295 13.79 -13.53 -2.03
CA TYR A 295 15.09 -13.95 -1.49
C TYR A 295 16.14 -12.85 -1.44
N LEU A 296 15.91 -11.73 -2.11
CA LEU A 296 16.88 -10.64 -2.24
C LEU A 296 16.34 -9.35 -1.61
N PRO A 297 16.75 -9.02 -0.38
CA PRO A 297 16.30 -7.78 0.26
C PRO A 297 16.78 -6.55 -0.52
N LYS A 298 15.91 -5.53 -0.59
CA LYS A 298 16.20 -4.23 -1.23
C LYS A 298 16.43 -4.26 -2.74
N VAL A 299 16.05 -5.32 -3.43
CA VAL A 299 16.15 -5.40 -4.89
C VAL A 299 14.84 -4.95 -5.55
N SER A 300 13.72 -5.44 -5.07
CA SER A 300 12.38 -5.06 -5.55
C SER A 300 11.56 -4.40 -4.44
N ARG A 301 10.62 -3.53 -4.82
CA ARG A 301 9.74 -2.80 -3.89
C ARG A 301 8.27 -3.12 -4.09
N TYR A 302 7.78 -3.13 -5.32
CA TYR A 302 6.39 -3.41 -5.65
C TYR A 302 6.29 -4.50 -6.69
N VAL A 303 5.22 -5.27 -6.59
CA VAL A 303 4.83 -6.25 -7.59
C VAL A 303 3.36 -6.05 -7.93
N LEU A 304 3.06 -6.02 -9.22
CA LEU A 304 1.71 -6.16 -9.75
C LEU A 304 1.59 -7.52 -10.43
N LEU A 305 0.67 -8.33 -9.92
CA LEU A 305 0.26 -9.60 -10.53
C LEU A 305 -1.07 -9.41 -11.24
N GLU A 306 -1.27 -10.10 -12.36
CA GLU A 306 -2.53 -10.12 -13.11
C GLU A 306 -2.93 -11.55 -13.41
N LYS A 307 -4.22 -11.87 -13.23
CA LYS A 307 -4.82 -13.15 -13.62
C LYS A 307 -5.03 -13.19 -15.13
N THR A 308 -4.51 -14.20 -15.80
CA THR A 308 -4.62 -14.40 -17.26
C THR A 308 -5.70 -15.40 -17.64
#